data_8d6d6df4ff34e31d35237b4f73fec9cd
#
_entry.id   8d6d6df4ff34e31d35237b4f73fec9cd
#
_cell.length_a   1.000
_cell.length_b   1.000
_cell.length_c   1.000
_cell.angle_alpha   90.00
_cell.angle_beta   90.00
_cell.angle_gamma   90.00
#
_symmetry.space_group_name_H-M   'P 1'
#
loop_
_entity.id
_entity.type
_entity.pdbx_description
1 polymer ?
#
loop_
_entity_poly.entity_id
_entity_poly.type
_entity_poly.pdbx_seq_one_letter_code
_entity_poly.pdbx_strand_id
1 'polypeptide(L)' 'MSQEEYLRDQIEGLKNKVKSLEKKVRHLQLEKEYLANQVEHLQSCLDLEKNGE' A
#
# COMPACT_ATOMS: atom_id res chain seq x y z
N MET A 1 -11.88 16.58 -35.51
CA MET A 1 -11.57 16.06 -34.21
C MET A 1 -12.20 16.90 -33.14
N SER A 2 -13.01 16.30 -32.33
CA SER A 2 -13.65 17.04 -31.26
C SER A 2 -12.81 17.02 -30.01
N GLN A 3 -12.90 18.10 -29.25
CA GLN A 3 -12.27 18.18 -27.96
C GLN A 3 -12.77 17.08 -27.02
N GLU A 4 -13.97 16.58 -27.25
CA GLU A 4 -14.56 15.52 -26.46
C GLU A 4 -13.77 14.23 -26.53
N GLU A 5 -13.31 13.85 -27.73
CA GLU A 5 -12.50 12.64 -27.89
C GLU A 5 -11.18 12.76 -27.17
N TYR A 6 -10.51 13.90 -27.28
CA TYR A 6 -9.26 14.14 -26.60
C TYR A 6 -9.43 14.05 -25.08
N LEU A 7 -10.49 14.67 -24.57
CA LEU A 7 -10.77 14.65 -23.14
C LEU A 7 -11.10 13.26 -22.66
N ARG A 8 -11.86 12.50 -23.43
CA ARG A 8 -12.18 11.11 -23.06
C ARG A 8 -10.95 10.25 -23.00
N ASP A 9 -10.04 10.40 -23.96
CA ASP A 9 -8.79 9.64 -23.95
C ASP A 9 -7.95 9.96 -22.73
N GLN A 10 -7.89 11.23 -22.35
CA GLN A 10 -7.16 11.64 -21.17
C GLN A 10 -7.79 11.09 -19.91
N ILE A 11 -9.10 11.13 -19.81
CA ILE A 11 -9.82 10.59 -18.66
C ILE A 11 -9.56 9.10 -18.54
N GLU A 12 -9.62 8.37 -19.63
CA GLU A 12 -9.37 6.93 -19.62
C GLU A 12 -7.95 6.61 -19.18
N GLY A 13 -6.98 7.35 -19.69
CA GLY A 13 -5.58 7.19 -19.26
C GLY A 13 -5.39 7.45 -17.79
N LEU A 14 -6.02 8.48 -17.27
CA LEU A 14 -5.93 8.82 -15.86
C LEU A 14 -6.62 7.77 -15.00
N LYS A 15 -7.77 7.26 -15.43
CA LYS A 15 -8.46 6.19 -14.73
C LYS A 15 -7.59 4.93 -14.62
N ASN A 16 -6.90 4.60 -15.70
CA ASN A 16 -6.01 3.44 -15.71
C ASN A 16 -4.83 3.65 -14.73
N LYS A 17 -4.29 4.86 -14.68
CA LYS A 17 -3.24 5.19 -13.72
C LYS A 17 -3.73 5.06 -12.30
N VAL A 18 -4.94 5.54 -12.03
CA VAL A 18 -5.52 5.46 -10.69
C VAL A 18 -5.67 3.99 -10.28
N LYS A 19 -6.15 3.14 -11.16
CA LYS A 19 -6.29 1.71 -10.86
C LYS A 19 -4.96 1.07 -10.54
N SER A 20 -3.91 1.39 -11.31
CA SER A 20 -2.57 0.87 -11.05
C SER A 20 -2.05 1.33 -9.71
N LEU A 21 -2.24 2.61 -9.38
CA LEU A 21 -1.80 3.16 -8.12
C LEU A 21 -2.57 2.55 -6.95
N GLU A 22 -3.86 2.31 -7.12
CA GLU A 22 -4.66 1.66 -6.08
C GLU A 22 -4.15 0.25 -5.77
N LYS A 23 -3.76 -0.50 -6.80
CA LYS A 23 -3.16 -1.82 -6.60
C LYS A 23 -1.85 -1.73 -5.82
N LYS A 24 -1.02 -0.76 -6.17
CA LYS A 24 0.24 -0.54 -5.46
C LYS A 24 0.01 -0.18 -4.01
N VAL A 25 -0.98 0.68 -3.75
CA VAL A 25 -1.32 1.07 -2.39
C VAL A 25 -1.76 -0.14 -1.57
N ARG A 26 -2.61 -1.00 -2.13
CA ARG A 26 -3.03 -2.22 -1.45
C ARG A 26 -1.84 -3.10 -1.10
N HIS A 27 -0.95 -3.28 -2.05
CA HIS A 27 0.24 -4.10 -1.84
C HIS A 27 1.11 -3.53 -0.73
N LEU A 28 1.33 -2.21 -0.75
CA LEU A 28 2.12 -1.54 0.27
C LEU A 28 1.46 -1.60 1.64
N GLN A 29 0.13 -1.54 1.69
CA GLN A 29 -0.59 -1.68 2.95
C GLN A 29 -0.40 -3.07 3.55
N LEU A 30 -0.44 -4.11 2.73
CA LEU A 30 -0.21 -5.47 3.18
C LEU A 30 1.22 -5.65 3.69
N GLU A 31 2.19 -5.09 2.98
CA GLU A 31 3.58 -5.13 3.44
C GLU A 31 3.75 -4.40 4.77
N LYS A 32 3.11 -3.26 4.89
CA LYS A 32 3.16 -2.48 6.12
C LYS A 32 2.61 -3.26 7.30
N GLU A 33 1.47 -3.94 7.12
CA GLU A 33 0.87 -4.75 8.16
C GLU A 33 1.79 -5.91 8.55
N TYR A 34 2.36 -6.57 7.57
CA TYR A 34 3.28 -7.67 7.80
C TYR A 34 4.47 -7.22 8.63
N LEU A 35 5.08 -6.10 8.24
CA LEU A 35 6.25 -5.56 8.96
C LEU A 35 5.87 -5.08 10.36
N ALA A 36 4.71 -4.46 10.51
CA ALA A 36 4.24 -4.03 11.82
C ALA A 36 4.04 -5.22 12.75
N ASN A 37 3.48 -6.32 12.23
CA ASN A 37 3.32 -7.53 13.02
C ASN A 37 4.66 -8.13 13.43
N GLN A 38 5.65 -8.09 12.54
CA GLN A 38 6.98 -8.56 12.87
C GLN A 38 7.63 -7.72 13.97
N VAL A 39 7.46 -6.39 13.89
CA VAL A 39 7.99 -5.50 14.91
C VAL A 39 7.35 -5.80 16.26
N GLU A 40 6.03 -5.97 16.30
CA GLU A 40 5.34 -6.32 17.53
C GLU A 40 5.83 -7.64 18.11
N HIS A 41 5.99 -8.62 17.25
CA HIS A 41 6.47 -9.93 17.69
C HIS A 41 7.86 -9.85 18.31
N LEU A 42 8.77 -9.13 17.64
CA LEU A 42 10.12 -8.98 18.12
C LEU A 42 10.18 -8.17 19.41
N GLN A 43 9.33 -7.15 19.52
CA GLN A 43 9.25 -6.35 20.75
C GLN A 43 8.75 -7.19 21.91
N SER A 44 7.75 -8.04 21.67
CA SER A 44 7.24 -8.94 22.69
C SER A 44 8.32 -9.91 23.15
N CYS A 45 9.08 -10.47 22.22
CA CYS A 45 10.19 -11.37 22.57
C CYS A 45 11.24 -10.64 23.39
N LEU A 46 11.56 -9.42 23.03
CA LEU A 46 12.54 -8.62 23.74
C LEU A 46 12.06 -8.31 25.15
N ASP A 47 10.80 -7.94 25.30
CA ASP A 47 10.21 -7.64 26.61
C ASP A 47 10.20 -8.87 27.51
N LEU A 48 9.89 -10.04 26.94
CA LEU A 48 9.93 -11.27 27.71
C LEU A 48 11.32 -11.61 28.20
N GLU A 49 12.34 -11.37 27.40
CA GLU A 49 13.72 -11.58 27.81
C GLU A 49 14.10 -10.65 28.95
N LYS A 50 13.69 -9.38 28.86
CA LYS A 50 13.97 -8.41 29.90
C LYS A 50 13.26 -8.73 31.20
N ASN A 51 12.04 -9.19 31.11
CA ASN A 51 11.23 -9.52 32.28
C ASN A 51 11.51 -10.92 32.82
N GLY A 52 12.11 -11.76 32.02
CA GLY A 52 12.40 -13.14 32.38
C GLY A 52 13.60 -13.32 33.29
N GLU A 53 14.29 -12.23 33.55
CA GLU A 53 15.40 -12.25 34.49
C GLU A 53 14.90 -12.00 35.92
#